data_2152f2cf27f5f299ee9ad75cd92f85ec
#
_entry.id   2152f2cf27f5f299ee9ad75cd92f85ec
#
_cell.length_a   1.000
_cell.length_b   1.000
_cell.length_c   1.000
_cell.angle_alpha   90.00
_cell.angle_beta   90.00
_cell.angle_gamma   90.00
#
_symmetry.space_group_name_H-M   'P 1'
#
loop_
_entity.id
_entity.type
_entity.pdbx_description
1 polymer ?
#
loop_
_entity_poly.entity_id
_entity_poly.type
_entity_poly.pdbx_seq_one_letter_code
_entity_poly.pdbx_strand_id
1 'polypeptide(L)'
;MPNDSAQFALAEYRCDMNSEDERLRKVREAVSNLARELTPIFHLWAALSSDVAAARAAMVSNDTQFARRQFVRATFAKLEGFTSTLKQQSLRSPKDYSAEEIALLREETFSLNDKGEPRVAASHLKLAANIQFAFRMYARSCDLRFSLPTSESEWSDLKFAMAVRNRLMHPRKPEDLTVSEAEVEAASRASAWIDAKHRELQELAMDKIAYDGGMTAEELREFRAFRKRQIDSAWPSGA
;
A
#
# COMPACT_ATOMS: atom_id res chain seq x y z
N MET A 1 55.77 -32.37 -9.45
CA MET A 1 55.18 -31.43 -8.52
C MET A 1 53.91 -30.90 -9.14
N PRO A 2 52.71 -31.28 -8.74
CA PRO A 2 51.50 -30.70 -9.29
C PRO A 2 51.29 -29.30 -8.73
N ASN A 3 50.82 -28.44 -9.56
CA ASN A 3 50.75 -26.99 -9.54
C ASN A 3 49.81 -26.46 -8.43
N ASP A 4 50.38 -26.00 -7.31
CA ASP A 4 49.68 -25.42 -6.14
C ASP A 4 48.77 -24.21 -6.55
N SER A 5 49.10 -23.51 -7.65
CA SER A 5 48.34 -22.36 -8.14
C SER A 5 46.92 -22.74 -8.64
N ALA A 6 46.75 -23.96 -9.18
CA ALA A 6 45.41 -24.40 -9.67
C ALA A 6 44.52 -24.85 -8.53
N GLN A 7 45.08 -25.35 -7.43
CA GLN A 7 44.29 -25.68 -6.22
C GLN A 7 43.84 -24.43 -5.47
N PHE A 8 44.65 -23.38 -5.42
CA PHE A 8 44.28 -22.08 -4.84
C PHE A 8 43.16 -21.40 -5.64
N ALA A 9 43.26 -21.35 -6.96
CA ALA A 9 42.24 -20.77 -7.81
C ALA A 9 40.88 -21.51 -7.73
N LEU A 10 40.89 -22.84 -7.59
CA LEU A 10 39.69 -23.65 -7.37
C LEU A 10 39.11 -23.49 -5.96
N ALA A 11 39.91 -23.21 -4.97
CA ALA A 11 39.48 -22.94 -3.59
C ALA A 11 38.84 -21.54 -3.48
N GLU A 12 39.43 -20.50 -4.13
CA GLU A 12 38.84 -19.16 -4.23
C GLU A 12 37.52 -19.19 -5.02
N TYR A 13 37.49 -19.88 -6.17
CA TYR A 13 36.24 -20.01 -6.97
C TYR A 13 35.12 -20.74 -6.23
N ARG A 14 35.45 -21.77 -5.41
CA ARG A 14 34.48 -22.45 -4.55
C ARG A 14 34.03 -21.58 -3.37
N CYS A 15 34.89 -20.74 -2.83
CA CYS A 15 34.56 -19.82 -1.74
C CYS A 15 33.61 -18.72 -2.26
N ASP A 16 33.86 -18.18 -3.44
CA ASP A 16 33.01 -17.17 -4.10
C ASP A 16 31.66 -17.75 -4.47
N MET A 17 31.58 -18.94 -5.08
CA MET A 17 30.31 -19.61 -5.38
C MET A 17 29.47 -19.89 -4.12
N ASN A 18 30.09 -20.34 -3.03
CA ASN A 18 29.38 -20.58 -1.78
C ASN A 18 28.89 -19.28 -1.12
N SER A 19 29.64 -18.18 -1.26
CA SER A 19 29.23 -16.87 -0.74
C SER A 19 28.07 -16.27 -1.56
N GLU A 20 28.08 -16.48 -2.87
CA GLU A 20 27.01 -16.02 -3.78
C GLU A 20 25.71 -16.80 -3.56
N ASP A 21 25.78 -18.12 -3.41
CA ASP A 21 24.64 -18.98 -3.07
C ASP A 21 24.04 -18.61 -1.70
N GLU A 22 24.86 -18.34 -0.70
CA GLU A 22 24.42 -17.94 0.64
C GLU A 22 23.75 -16.55 0.61
N ARG A 23 24.28 -15.61 -0.18
CA ARG A 23 23.68 -14.30 -0.38
C ARG A 23 22.32 -14.40 -1.03
N LEU A 24 22.21 -15.14 -2.13
CA LEU A 24 20.94 -15.37 -2.85
C LEU A 24 19.93 -16.08 -1.98
N ARG A 25 20.36 -17.03 -1.15
CA ARG A 25 19.53 -17.71 -0.16
C ARG A 25 18.94 -16.71 0.84
N LYS A 26 19.77 -15.82 1.41
CA LYS A 26 19.30 -14.78 2.36
C LYS A 26 18.29 -13.82 1.74
N VAL A 27 18.52 -13.38 0.50
CA VAL A 27 17.58 -12.51 -0.22
C VAL A 27 16.26 -13.24 -0.48
N ARG A 28 16.30 -14.51 -0.94
CA ARG A 28 15.08 -15.31 -1.16
C ARG A 28 14.31 -15.52 0.14
N GLU A 29 15.01 -15.75 1.24
CA GLU A 29 14.41 -15.92 2.56
C GLU A 29 13.77 -14.62 3.05
N ALA A 30 14.44 -13.47 2.91
CA ALA A 30 13.91 -12.16 3.26
C ALA A 30 12.67 -11.82 2.43
N VAL A 31 12.71 -12.06 1.11
CA VAL A 31 11.55 -11.85 0.21
C VAL A 31 10.39 -12.79 0.57
N SER A 32 10.69 -14.06 0.88
CA SER A 32 9.66 -15.05 1.27
C SER A 32 9.01 -14.68 2.61
N ASN A 33 9.78 -14.21 3.58
CA ASN A 33 9.27 -13.75 4.87
C ASN A 33 8.38 -12.52 4.69
N LEU A 34 8.85 -11.53 3.92
CA LEU A 34 8.05 -10.35 3.58
C LEU A 34 6.75 -10.73 2.86
N ALA A 35 6.80 -11.62 1.88
CA ALA A 35 5.61 -12.10 1.17
C ALA A 35 4.60 -12.74 2.14
N ARG A 36 5.08 -13.55 3.09
CA ARG A 36 4.23 -14.19 4.11
C ARG A 36 3.57 -13.17 5.03
N GLU A 37 4.30 -12.15 5.46
CA GLU A 37 3.78 -11.06 6.30
C GLU A 37 2.77 -10.19 5.55
N LEU A 38 2.96 -10.00 4.25
CA LEU A 38 2.08 -9.21 3.40
C LEU A 38 0.82 -9.97 2.95
N THR A 39 0.82 -11.31 3.01
CA THR A 39 -0.30 -12.14 2.54
C THR A 39 -1.66 -11.73 3.14
N PRO A 40 -1.84 -11.54 4.48
CA PRO A 40 -3.14 -11.14 5.03
C PRO A 40 -3.60 -9.78 4.52
N ILE A 41 -2.65 -8.90 4.23
CA ILE A 41 -2.85 -7.56 3.71
C ILE A 41 -3.33 -7.61 2.26
N PHE A 42 -2.70 -8.46 1.45
CA PHE A 42 -3.12 -8.73 0.08
C PHE A 42 -4.53 -9.30 0.02
N HIS A 43 -4.89 -10.21 0.94
CA HIS A 43 -6.24 -10.77 1.02
C HIS A 43 -7.28 -9.69 1.34
N LEU A 44 -7.02 -8.83 2.31
CA LEU A 44 -7.91 -7.71 2.63
C LEU A 44 -8.06 -6.77 1.43
N TRP A 45 -6.95 -6.40 0.81
CA TRP A 45 -6.97 -5.51 -0.34
C TRP A 45 -7.66 -6.14 -1.55
N ALA A 46 -7.45 -7.43 -1.81
CA ALA A 46 -8.13 -8.20 -2.84
C ALA A 46 -9.65 -8.22 -2.62
N ALA A 47 -10.09 -8.49 -1.39
CA ALA A 47 -11.51 -8.49 -1.04
C ALA A 47 -12.14 -7.10 -1.27
N LEU A 48 -11.53 -6.03 -0.76
CA LEU A 48 -12.01 -4.67 -0.95
C LEU A 48 -12.00 -4.24 -2.43
N SER A 49 -11.00 -4.67 -3.20
CA SER A 49 -10.95 -4.40 -4.64
C SER A 49 -12.04 -5.16 -5.40
N SER A 50 -12.32 -6.41 -4.99
CA SER A 50 -13.44 -7.21 -5.53
C SER A 50 -14.79 -6.55 -5.25
N ASP A 51 -14.99 -5.98 -4.06
CA ASP A 51 -16.22 -5.24 -3.72
C ASP A 51 -16.40 -4.01 -4.62
N VAL A 52 -15.33 -3.26 -4.90
CA VAL A 52 -15.36 -2.12 -5.83
C VAL A 52 -15.70 -2.59 -7.24
N ALA A 53 -15.08 -3.68 -7.71
CA ALA A 53 -15.34 -4.24 -9.03
C ALA A 53 -16.78 -4.74 -9.15
N ALA A 54 -17.32 -5.43 -8.15
CA ALA A 54 -18.70 -5.89 -8.11
C ALA A 54 -19.69 -4.72 -8.10
N ALA A 55 -19.43 -3.69 -7.29
CA ALA A 55 -20.27 -2.48 -7.25
C ALA A 55 -20.25 -1.73 -8.60
N ARG A 56 -19.08 -1.67 -9.28
CA ARG A 56 -18.95 -1.09 -10.61
C ARG A 56 -19.72 -1.90 -11.66
N ALA A 57 -19.57 -3.23 -11.65
CA ALA A 57 -20.29 -4.12 -12.57
C ALA A 57 -21.81 -3.99 -12.40
N ALA A 58 -22.30 -3.94 -11.17
CA ALA A 58 -23.72 -3.71 -10.88
C ALA A 58 -24.22 -2.35 -11.41
N MET A 59 -23.40 -1.31 -11.27
CA MET A 59 -23.71 0.02 -11.79
C MET A 59 -23.72 0.05 -13.34
N VAL A 60 -22.75 -0.61 -13.99
CA VAL A 60 -22.71 -0.71 -15.46
C VAL A 60 -23.90 -1.50 -16.00
N SER A 61 -24.32 -2.57 -15.32
CA SER A 61 -25.47 -3.39 -15.69
C SER A 61 -26.80 -2.64 -15.51
N ASN A 62 -26.93 -1.86 -14.46
CA ASN A 62 -28.15 -1.10 -14.15
C ASN A 62 -27.79 0.17 -13.37
N ASP A 63 -27.63 1.29 -14.10
CA ASP A 63 -27.24 2.58 -13.53
C ASP A 63 -28.37 3.21 -12.72
N THR A 64 -28.45 2.82 -11.47
CA THR A 64 -29.40 3.38 -10.51
C THR A 64 -28.68 4.23 -9.47
N GLN A 65 -29.38 5.15 -8.83
CA GLN A 65 -28.84 5.92 -7.71
C GLN A 65 -28.35 5.03 -6.55
N PHE A 66 -28.96 3.85 -6.36
CA PHE A 66 -28.50 2.87 -5.38
C PHE A 66 -27.13 2.31 -5.79
N ALA A 67 -26.97 1.87 -7.04
CA ALA A 67 -25.72 1.32 -7.55
C ALA A 67 -24.56 2.35 -7.49
N ARG A 68 -24.82 3.61 -7.89
CA ARG A 68 -23.85 4.72 -7.78
C ARG A 68 -23.39 4.94 -6.34
N ARG A 69 -24.33 4.95 -5.38
CA ARG A 69 -23.99 5.08 -3.94
C ARG A 69 -23.17 3.89 -3.42
N GLN A 70 -23.49 2.67 -3.84
CA GLN A 70 -22.72 1.48 -3.46
C GLN A 70 -21.30 1.53 -4.01
N PHE A 71 -21.13 1.95 -5.27
CA PHE A 71 -19.82 2.14 -5.86
C PHE A 71 -18.95 3.14 -5.06
N VAL A 72 -19.49 4.31 -4.73
CA VAL A 72 -18.76 5.31 -3.93
C VAL A 72 -18.40 4.75 -2.56
N ARG A 73 -19.34 4.07 -1.87
CA ARG A 73 -19.08 3.48 -0.55
C ARG A 73 -18.01 2.41 -0.59
N ALA A 74 -18.08 1.49 -1.55
CA ALA A 74 -17.08 0.45 -1.74
C ALA A 74 -15.69 1.03 -2.03
N THR A 75 -15.63 2.06 -2.90
CA THR A 75 -14.39 2.79 -3.21
C THR A 75 -13.75 3.37 -1.94
N PHE A 76 -14.53 4.03 -1.09
CA PHE A 76 -13.98 4.62 0.14
C PHE A 76 -13.66 3.58 1.21
N ALA A 77 -14.42 2.49 1.33
CA ALA A 77 -14.06 1.38 2.20
C ALA A 77 -12.70 0.79 1.83
N LYS A 78 -12.43 0.66 0.50
CA LYS A 78 -11.12 0.24 -0.01
C LYS A 78 -10.02 1.24 0.35
N LEU A 79 -10.22 2.54 0.13
CA LEU A 79 -9.22 3.58 0.43
C LEU A 79 -8.91 3.67 1.94
N GLU A 80 -9.92 3.56 2.79
CA GLU A 80 -9.77 3.56 4.25
C GLU A 80 -9.06 2.30 4.75
N GLY A 81 -9.49 1.12 4.29
CA GLY A 81 -8.84 -0.15 4.61
C GLY A 81 -7.39 -0.20 4.16
N PHE A 82 -7.11 0.31 2.98
CA PHE A 82 -5.76 0.45 2.45
C PHE A 82 -4.89 1.39 3.29
N THR A 83 -5.41 2.56 3.66
CA THR A 83 -4.71 3.52 4.53
C THR A 83 -4.36 2.90 5.88
N SER A 84 -5.31 2.19 6.49
CA SER A 84 -5.09 1.44 7.73
C SER A 84 -3.99 0.40 7.60
N THR A 85 -3.96 -0.31 6.48
CA THR A 85 -2.95 -1.33 6.17
C THR A 85 -1.54 -0.74 6.10
N LEU A 86 -1.34 0.37 5.38
CA LEU A 86 -0.04 1.04 5.32
C LEU A 86 0.44 1.48 6.71
N LYS A 87 -0.46 1.98 7.54
CA LYS A 87 -0.14 2.37 8.93
C LYS A 87 0.28 1.18 9.78
N GLN A 88 -0.44 0.06 9.68
CA GLN A 88 -0.09 -1.17 10.40
C GLN A 88 1.27 -1.72 9.95
N GLN A 89 1.58 -1.66 8.65
CA GLN A 89 2.89 -2.06 8.14
C GLN A 89 4.00 -1.17 8.68
N SER A 90 3.78 0.16 8.72
CA SER A 90 4.75 1.09 9.29
C SER A 90 5.08 0.78 10.75
N LEU A 91 4.08 0.36 11.56
CA LEU A 91 4.27 -0.01 12.96
C LEU A 91 5.06 -1.31 13.16
N ARG A 92 5.10 -2.20 12.15
CA ARG A 92 5.86 -3.47 12.24
C ARG A 92 7.36 -3.29 11.99
N SER A 93 7.75 -2.23 11.31
CA SER A 93 9.14 -1.94 11.01
C SER A 93 9.70 -1.00 12.08
N PRO A 94 10.67 -1.44 12.91
CA PRO A 94 11.24 -0.58 13.95
C PRO A 94 11.94 0.61 13.30
N LYS A 95 11.47 1.81 13.57
CA LYS A 95 12.03 3.09 13.16
C LYS A 95 11.94 4.07 14.34
N ASP A 96 12.75 5.11 14.30
CA ASP A 96 12.71 6.20 15.28
C ASP A 96 11.49 7.10 14.99
N TYR A 97 10.29 6.59 15.31
CA TYR A 97 9.06 7.37 15.26
C TYR A 97 8.89 8.16 16.55
N SER A 98 8.44 9.42 16.45
CA SER A 98 8.04 10.19 17.61
C SER A 98 6.79 9.58 18.27
N ALA A 99 6.54 9.94 19.53
CA ALA A 99 5.34 9.50 20.24
C ALA A 99 4.06 9.92 19.52
N GLU A 100 4.05 11.12 18.92
CA GLU A 100 2.93 11.65 18.12
C GLU A 100 2.72 10.85 16.84
N GLU A 101 3.80 10.46 16.15
CA GLU A 101 3.73 9.63 14.96
C GLU A 101 3.16 8.24 15.29
N ILE A 102 3.58 7.65 16.39
CA ILE A 102 3.06 6.36 16.87
C ILE A 102 1.57 6.49 17.20
N ALA A 103 1.16 7.55 17.91
CA ALA A 103 -0.24 7.80 18.24
C ALA A 103 -1.09 7.96 16.96
N LEU A 104 -0.62 8.72 15.98
CA LEU A 104 -1.30 8.90 14.68
C LEU A 104 -1.36 7.59 13.87
N LEU A 105 -0.30 6.77 13.89
CA LEU A 105 -0.30 5.45 13.25
C LEU A 105 -1.33 4.51 13.87
N ARG A 106 -1.52 4.57 15.18
CA ARG A 106 -2.52 3.80 15.92
C ARG A 106 -3.92 4.40 15.92
N GLU A 107 -4.06 5.62 15.37
CA GLU A 107 -5.31 6.40 15.43
C GLU A 107 -5.77 6.64 16.87
N GLU A 108 -4.82 6.94 17.74
CA GLU A 108 -5.03 7.21 19.16
C GLU A 108 -4.91 8.71 19.47
N THR A 109 -5.68 9.14 20.43
CA THR A 109 -5.55 10.45 21.10
C THR A 109 -5.55 10.26 22.60
N PHE A 110 -4.92 11.20 23.30
CA PHE A 110 -4.74 11.13 24.75
C PHE A 110 -5.48 12.28 25.42
N SER A 111 -6.11 11.99 26.54
CA SER A 111 -6.76 12.97 27.42
C SER A 111 -6.56 12.54 28.87
N LEU A 112 -6.93 13.40 29.81
CA LEU A 112 -7.04 13.02 31.23
C LEU A 112 -8.51 12.79 31.59
N ASN A 113 -8.77 11.80 32.44
CA ASN A 113 -10.05 11.65 33.08
C ASN A 113 -10.18 12.59 34.30
N ASP A 114 -11.34 12.62 34.94
CA ASP A 114 -11.62 13.49 36.09
C ASP A 114 -10.73 13.19 37.31
N LYS A 115 -10.03 12.07 37.34
CA LYS A 115 -9.07 11.69 38.39
C LYS A 115 -7.62 12.05 38.01
N GLY A 116 -7.38 12.69 36.84
CA GLY A 116 -6.04 13.02 36.34
C GLY A 116 -5.27 11.83 35.76
N GLU A 117 -5.95 10.70 35.47
CA GLU A 117 -5.30 9.53 34.88
C GLU A 117 -5.34 9.61 33.35
N PRO A 118 -4.27 9.17 32.65
CA PRO A 118 -4.26 9.13 31.20
C PRO A 118 -5.37 8.24 30.62
N ARG A 119 -6.09 8.75 29.63
CA ARG A 119 -7.10 8.03 28.88
C ARG A 119 -6.72 8.04 27.40
N VAL A 120 -6.76 6.86 26.79
CA VAL A 120 -6.60 6.69 25.34
C VAL A 120 -7.99 6.61 24.71
N ALA A 121 -8.19 7.30 23.59
CA ALA A 121 -9.40 7.27 22.80
C ALA A 121 -9.06 7.19 21.32
N ALA A 122 -9.99 6.70 20.49
CA ALA A 122 -9.83 6.70 19.04
C ALA A 122 -9.76 8.14 18.51
N SER A 123 -8.82 8.40 17.62
CA SER A 123 -8.67 9.68 16.92
C SER A 123 -9.34 9.61 15.55
N HIS A 124 -10.16 10.61 15.24
CA HIS A 124 -10.78 10.74 13.91
C HIS A 124 -9.95 11.66 13.02
N LEU A 125 -9.08 11.06 12.22
CA LEU A 125 -8.22 11.78 11.30
C LEU A 125 -8.98 12.16 10.03
N LYS A 126 -8.70 13.36 9.49
CA LYS A 126 -9.21 13.76 8.16
C LYS A 126 -8.61 12.83 7.09
N LEU A 127 -9.46 12.13 6.34
CA LEU A 127 -9.04 11.05 5.43
C LEU A 127 -7.92 11.47 4.46
N ALA A 128 -7.99 12.65 3.82
CA ALA A 128 -6.92 13.11 2.93
C ALA A 128 -5.57 13.24 3.62
N ALA A 129 -5.53 13.83 4.82
CA ALA A 129 -4.30 13.95 5.60
C ALA A 129 -3.82 12.57 6.09
N ASN A 130 -4.76 11.68 6.46
CA ASN A 130 -4.45 10.33 6.89
C ASN A 130 -3.83 9.49 5.77
N ILE A 131 -4.36 9.59 4.54
CA ILE A 131 -3.77 8.95 3.35
C ILE A 131 -2.32 9.44 3.12
N GLN A 132 -2.09 10.76 3.08
CA GLN A 132 -0.74 11.32 2.92
C GLN A 132 0.21 10.85 4.01
N PHE A 133 -0.27 10.87 5.26
CA PHE A 133 0.51 10.42 6.42
C PHE A 133 0.88 8.93 6.30
N ALA A 134 -0.08 8.07 5.94
CA ALA A 134 0.13 6.64 5.80
C ALA A 134 1.19 6.32 4.72
N PHE A 135 1.10 6.95 3.54
CA PHE A 135 2.09 6.79 2.48
C PHE A 135 3.48 7.23 2.91
N ARG A 136 3.59 8.40 3.56
CA ARG A 136 4.87 8.93 4.05
C ARG A 136 5.48 8.01 5.11
N MET A 137 4.69 7.52 6.05
CA MET A 137 5.18 6.66 7.13
C MET A 137 5.59 5.28 6.60
N TYR A 138 4.84 4.71 5.68
CA TYR A 138 5.23 3.45 5.04
C TYR A 138 6.51 3.60 4.19
N ALA A 139 6.63 4.67 3.42
CA ALA A 139 7.88 4.95 2.70
C ALA A 139 9.08 5.05 3.67
N ARG A 140 8.92 5.81 4.77
CA ARG A 140 9.97 5.94 5.80
C ARG A 140 10.31 4.61 6.46
N SER A 141 9.32 3.72 6.67
CA SER A 141 9.58 2.38 7.21
C SER A 141 10.46 1.52 6.30
N CYS A 142 10.48 1.83 5.00
CA CYS A 142 11.31 1.19 3.99
C CYS A 142 12.56 2.02 3.62
N ASP A 143 12.93 3.03 4.40
CA ASP A 143 14.03 3.98 4.12
C ASP A 143 13.91 4.67 2.76
N LEU A 144 12.68 4.93 2.33
CA LEU A 144 12.35 5.63 1.09
C LEU A 144 11.89 7.06 1.36
N ARG A 145 12.15 7.94 0.39
CA ARG A 145 11.55 9.27 0.32
C ARG A 145 10.43 9.24 -0.71
N PHE A 146 9.21 9.18 -0.24
CA PHE A 146 8.01 9.19 -1.08
C PHE A 146 6.93 10.07 -0.47
N SER A 147 6.25 10.83 -1.30
CA SER A 147 5.08 11.62 -0.92
C SER A 147 4.08 11.63 -2.06
N LEU A 148 2.79 11.60 -1.74
CA LEU A 148 1.76 11.73 -2.76
C LEU A 148 1.81 13.13 -3.40
N PRO A 149 1.82 13.23 -4.75
CA PRO A 149 1.84 14.50 -5.45
C PRO A 149 0.46 15.18 -5.37
N THR A 150 0.33 16.15 -4.48
CA THR A 150 -0.94 16.88 -4.25
C THR A 150 -1.28 17.91 -5.31
N SER A 151 -0.39 18.15 -6.26
CA SER A 151 -0.59 19.04 -7.42
C SER A 151 -1.25 18.34 -8.61
N GLU A 152 -1.33 17.01 -8.62
CA GLU A 152 -1.99 16.24 -9.68
C GLU A 152 -3.52 16.43 -9.61
N SER A 153 -4.19 16.36 -10.77
CA SER A 153 -5.65 16.52 -10.89
C SER A 153 -6.42 15.46 -10.09
N GLU A 154 -5.86 14.25 -10.01
CA GLU A 154 -6.43 13.10 -9.32
C GLU A 154 -6.51 13.32 -7.80
N TRP A 155 -5.59 14.12 -7.23
CA TRP A 155 -5.71 14.57 -5.85
C TRP A 155 -6.93 15.46 -5.64
N SER A 156 -7.27 16.30 -6.62
CA SER A 156 -8.50 17.10 -6.61
C SER A 156 -9.74 16.24 -6.76
N ASP A 157 -9.69 15.22 -7.64
CA ASP A 157 -10.75 14.21 -7.78
C ASP A 157 -10.98 13.47 -6.46
N LEU A 158 -9.91 13.08 -5.75
CA LEU A 158 -10.00 12.44 -4.43
C LEU A 158 -10.74 13.33 -3.42
N LYS A 159 -10.38 14.62 -3.34
CA LYS A 159 -11.04 15.57 -2.43
C LYS A 159 -12.51 15.78 -2.80
N PHE A 160 -12.82 15.84 -4.09
CA PHE A 160 -14.20 15.96 -4.58
C PHE A 160 -15.01 14.71 -4.24
N ALA A 161 -14.50 13.52 -4.54
CA ALA A 161 -15.15 12.26 -4.19
C ALA A 161 -15.33 12.07 -2.67
N MET A 162 -14.37 12.56 -1.84
CA MET A 162 -14.51 12.57 -0.38
C MET A 162 -15.68 13.42 0.09
N ALA A 163 -15.93 14.57 -0.54
CA ALA A 163 -17.10 15.39 -0.22
C ALA A 163 -18.40 14.63 -0.51
N VAL A 164 -18.45 13.89 -1.64
CA VAL A 164 -19.56 13.00 -1.98
C VAL A 164 -19.75 11.91 -0.92
N ARG A 165 -18.69 11.19 -0.57
CA ARG A 165 -18.71 10.16 0.50
C ARG A 165 -19.25 10.72 1.79
N ASN A 166 -18.75 11.87 2.24
CA ASN A 166 -19.16 12.48 3.51
C ASN A 166 -20.65 12.84 3.49
N ARG A 167 -21.15 13.37 2.38
CA ARG A 167 -22.57 13.65 2.17
C ARG A 167 -23.42 12.38 2.24
N LEU A 168 -22.95 11.29 1.61
CA LEU A 168 -23.65 10.00 1.61
C LEU A 168 -23.66 9.30 2.98
N MET A 169 -22.66 9.56 3.83
CA MET A 169 -22.57 8.99 5.18
C MET A 169 -23.41 9.76 6.20
N HIS A 170 -23.64 11.06 5.95
CA HIS A 170 -24.37 11.95 6.86
C HIS A 170 -25.41 12.79 6.08
N PRO A 171 -26.39 12.14 5.40
CA PRO A 171 -27.36 12.84 4.60
C PRO A 171 -28.28 13.67 5.50
N ARG A 172 -28.53 14.92 5.09
CA ARG A 172 -29.45 15.85 5.79
C ARG A 172 -30.75 16.06 5.04
N LYS A 173 -30.74 15.76 3.73
CA LYS A 173 -31.88 15.94 2.84
C LYS A 173 -31.81 14.89 1.72
N PRO A 174 -32.94 14.60 1.02
CA PRO A 174 -32.98 13.58 -0.04
C PRO A 174 -31.95 13.80 -1.16
N GLU A 175 -31.68 15.06 -1.53
CA GLU A 175 -30.72 15.42 -2.57
C GLU A 175 -29.28 14.99 -2.24
N ASP A 176 -28.95 14.87 -0.95
CA ASP A 176 -27.64 14.40 -0.49
C ASP A 176 -27.38 12.95 -0.90
N LEU A 177 -28.43 12.19 -1.22
CA LEU A 177 -28.36 10.81 -1.70
C LEU A 177 -28.23 10.69 -3.23
N THR A 178 -28.26 11.81 -3.95
CA THR A 178 -28.07 11.81 -5.40
C THR A 178 -26.60 11.84 -5.74
N VAL A 179 -26.16 10.92 -6.60
CA VAL A 179 -24.77 10.82 -7.08
C VAL A 179 -24.79 11.01 -8.60
N SER A 180 -24.12 12.07 -9.07
CA SER A 180 -23.97 12.36 -10.49
C SER A 180 -22.92 11.45 -11.15
N GLU A 181 -22.93 11.39 -12.47
CA GLU A 181 -21.91 10.67 -13.25
C GLU A 181 -20.51 11.23 -12.99
N ALA A 182 -20.36 12.56 -13.00
CA ALA A 182 -19.08 13.22 -12.71
C ALA A 182 -18.51 12.85 -11.32
N GLU A 183 -19.36 12.65 -10.32
CA GLU A 183 -18.95 12.20 -8.99
C GLU A 183 -18.49 10.73 -8.97
N VAL A 184 -19.15 9.87 -9.73
CA VAL A 184 -18.74 8.47 -9.95
C VAL A 184 -17.39 8.42 -10.66
N GLU A 185 -17.21 9.21 -11.73
CA GLU A 185 -15.96 9.28 -12.46
C GLU A 185 -14.80 9.78 -11.59
N ALA A 186 -15.02 10.84 -10.81
CA ALA A 186 -14.00 11.35 -9.89
C ALA A 186 -13.60 10.29 -8.84
N ALA A 187 -14.56 9.56 -8.27
CA ALA A 187 -14.27 8.46 -7.35
C ALA A 187 -13.48 7.33 -8.04
N SER A 188 -13.80 7.02 -9.29
CA SER A 188 -13.10 6.02 -10.09
C SER A 188 -11.64 6.44 -10.38
N ARG A 189 -11.42 7.68 -10.86
CA ARG A 189 -10.07 8.20 -11.13
C ARG A 189 -9.23 8.29 -9.87
N ALA A 190 -9.80 8.79 -8.76
CA ALA A 190 -9.12 8.85 -7.47
C ALA A 190 -8.68 7.46 -6.97
N SER A 191 -9.56 6.45 -7.08
CA SER A 191 -9.22 5.07 -6.69
C SER A 191 -8.09 4.51 -7.56
N ALA A 192 -8.19 4.64 -8.87
CA ALA A 192 -7.16 4.16 -9.80
C ALA A 192 -5.80 4.84 -9.56
N TRP A 193 -5.82 6.13 -9.26
CA TRP A 193 -4.61 6.89 -8.95
C TRP A 193 -3.95 6.44 -7.64
N ILE A 194 -4.72 6.25 -6.56
CA ILE A 194 -4.20 5.71 -5.31
C ILE A 194 -3.62 4.31 -5.52
N ASP A 195 -4.29 3.45 -6.31
CA ASP A 195 -3.79 2.11 -6.63
C ASP A 195 -2.45 2.18 -7.39
N ALA A 196 -2.31 3.11 -8.33
CA ALA A 196 -1.08 3.32 -9.08
C ALA A 196 0.06 3.82 -8.16
N LYS A 197 -0.22 4.81 -7.29
CA LYS A 197 0.77 5.33 -6.33
C LYS A 197 1.18 4.31 -5.28
N HIS A 198 0.26 3.47 -4.85
CA HIS A 198 0.58 2.34 -3.97
C HIS A 198 1.52 1.34 -4.65
N ARG A 199 1.20 0.96 -5.88
CA ARG A 199 2.03 0.03 -6.65
C ARG A 199 3.43 0.60 -6.86
N GLU A 200 3.54 1.87 -7.24
CA GLU A 200 4.81 2.60 -7.35
C GLU A 200 5.62 2.52 -6.04
N LEU A 201 4.99 2.82 -4.91
CA LEU A 201 5.66 2.76 -3.60
C LEU A 201 6.08 1.34 -3.21
N GLN A 202 5.26 0.33 -3.50
CA GLN A 202 5.63 -1.07 -3.24
C GLN A 202 6.79 -1.53 -4.14
N GLU A 203 6.81 -1.12 -5.40
CA GLU A 203 7.92 -1.42 -6.31
C GLU A 203 9.22 -0.83 -5.78
N LEU A 204 9.20 0.44 -5.37
CA LEU A 204 10.36 1.10 -4.76
C LEU A 204 10.82 0.39 -3.47
N ALA A 205 9.89 -0.02 -2.61
CA ALA A 205 10.21 -0.73 -1.37
C ALA A 205 10.86 -2.09 -1.64
N MET A 206 10.34 -2.84 -2.61
CA MET A 206 10.92 -4.13 -2.98
C MET A 206 12.28 -3.99 -3.65
N ASP A 207 12.46 -2.97 -4.49
CA ASP A 207 13.76 -2.67 -5.10
C ASP A 207 14.82 -2.30 -4.06
N LYS A 208 14.42 -1.51 -3.05
CA LYS A 208 15.29 -1.16 -1.93
C LYS A 208 15.72 -2.40 -1.13
N ILE A 209 14.77 -3.29 -0.80
CA ILE A 209 15.07 -4.54 -0.09
C ILE A 209 16.03 -5.42 -0.89
N ALA A 210 15.81 -5.55 -2.19
CA ALA A 210 16.67 -6.34 -3.07
C ALA A 210 18.07 -5.73 -3.17
N TYR A 211 18.17 -4.40 -3.31
CA TYR A 211 19.43 -3.67 -3.34
C TYR A 211 20.19 -3.79 -2.03
N ASP A 212 19.53 -3.59 -0.88
CA ASP A 212 20.14 -3.72 0.45
C ASP A 212 20.56 -5.18 0.73
N GLY A 213 19.87 -6.16 0.12
CA GLY A 213 20.25 -7.57 0.11
C GLY A 213 21.45 -7.89 -0.78
N GLY A 214 22.00 -6.88 -1.48
CA GLY A 214 23.20 -7.01 -2.30
C GLY A 214 22.93 -7.49 -3.74
N MET A 215 21.69 -7.40 -4.25
CA MET A 215 21.43 -7.67 -5.66
C MET A 215 22.14 -6.67 -6.56
N THR A 216 22.76 -7.16 -7.62
CA THR A 216 23.31 -6.33 -8.71
C THR A 216 22.19 -5.68 -9.52
N ALA A 217 22.53 -4.69 -10.33
CA ALA A 217 21.55 -4.04 -11.23
C ALA A 217 20.93 -5.01 -12.26
N GLU A 218 21.67 -6.08 -12.63
CA GLU A 218 21.20 -7.10 -13.55
C GLU A 218 20.21 -8.05 -12.87
N GLU A 219 20.58 -8.61 -11.72
CA GLU A 219 19.70 -9.44 -10.87
C GLU A 219 18.41 -8.70 -10.49
N LEU A 220 18.49 -7.41 -10.20
CA LEU A 220 17.33 -6.58 -9.91
C LEU A 220 16.41 -6.45 -11.14
N ARG A 221 16.95 -6.32 -12.36
CA ARG A 221 16.15 -6.33 -13.59
C ARG A 221 15.41 -7.65 -13.79
N GLU A 222 16.09 -8.78 -13.60
CA GLU A 222 15.49 -10.11 -13.69
C GLU A 222 14.41 -10.32 -12.62
N PHE A 223 14.68 -9.90 -11.39
CA PHE A 223 13.73 -9.95 -10.27
C PHE A 223 12.47 -9.12 -10.56
N ARG A 224 12.61 -7.90 -11.11
CA ARG A 224 11.46 -7.08 -11.54
C ARG A 224 10.65 -7.76 -12.63
N ALA A 225 11.31 -8.33 -13.63
CA ALA A 225 10.65 -9.06 -14.71
C ALA A 225 9.91 -10.30 -14.21
N PHE A 226 10.49 -11.04 -13.27
CA PHE A 226 9.86 -12.17 -12.60
C PHE A 226 8.61 -11.73 -11.82
N ARG A 227 8.72 -10.71 -10.97
CA ARG A 227 7.60 -10.15 -10.20
C ARG A 227 6.46 -9.70 -11.09
N LYS A 228 6.79 -8.97 -12.16
CA LYS A 228 5.78 -8.51 -13.12
C LYS A 228 4.98 -9.68 -13.69
N ARG A 229 5.65 -10.76 -14.11
CA ARG A 229 4.95 -11.98 -14.59
C ARG A 229 4.05 -12.59 -13.53
N GLN A 230 4.47 -12.61 -12.26
CA GLN A 230 3.65 -13.14 -11.15
C GLN A 230 2.41 -12.27 -10.90
N ILE A 231 2.57 -10.95 -10.92
CA ILE A 231 1.46 -9.99 -10.74
C ILE A 231 0.48 -10.11 -11.92
N ASP A 232 0.98 -10.11 -13.16
CA ASP A 232 0.15 -10.21 -14.36
C ASP A 232 -0.61 -11.56 -14.44
N SER A 233 -0.02 -12.64 -13.91
CA SER A 233 -0.68 -13.95 -13.83
C SER A 233 -1.73 -14.04 -12.71
N ALA A 234 -1.49 -13.36 -11.59
CA ALA A 234 -2.41 -13.32 -10.45
C ALA A 234 -3.54 -12.29 -10.66
N TRP A 235 -3.29 -11.29 -11.48
CA TRP A 235 -4.21 -10.18 -11.78
C TRP A 235 -4.18 -9.85 -13.28
N PRO A 236 -4.87 -10.60 -14.13
CA PRO A 236 -4.97 -10.27 -15.54
C PRO A 236 -5.61 -8.89 -15.69
N SER A 237 -4.89 -7.97 -16.32
CA SER A 237 -5.34 -6.60 -16.62
C SER A 237 -6.58 -6.70 -17.51
N GLY A 238 -7.77 -6.63 -16.96
CA GLY A 238 -9.02 -6.69 -17.73
C GLY A 238 -10.19 -7.41 -17.05
N ALA A 239 -10.07 -7.81 -15.77
CA ALA A 239 -11.21 -8.31 -15.01
C ALA A 239 -11.97 -7.19 -14.30
#